data_acebca6e94d16f7bc3ca5361e9c5d37b
#
_entry.id   acebca6e94d16f7bc3ca5361e9c5d37b
#
_cell.length_a   1.000
_cell.length_b   1.000
_cell.length_c   1.000
_cell.angle_alpha   90.00
_cell.angle_beta   90.00
_cell.angle_gamma   90.00
#
_symmetry.space_group_name_H-M   'P 1'
#
loop_
_entity.id
_entity.type
_entity.pdbx_description
1 polymer ?
#
loop_
_entity_poly.entity_id
_entity_poly.type
_entity_poly.pdbx_seq_one_letter_code
_entity_poly.pdbx_strand_id
1 'polypeptide(L)'
;MINSNIKNDFPIFSKKILDKDLIYFDTAASAQKPELVTKEISDFYSNHYSNVSRGVHTLSVESTFKYEDARKKVKNFINAKSEDEIIFTKSATESINLIAQTFFDKYMEKGDEVILSIMEHHSNLIPWYFLRDKYGVVLKFAMIDEEGKIDLDHFSSLINDKTKIASITHLSNVFGTITSNEIVKIC
;
A
#
# COMPACT_ATOMS: atom_id res chain seq x y z
N MET A 1 -12.68 -20.36 -4.36
CA MET A 1 -11.91 -20.90 -5.51
C MET A 1 -11.70 -19.77 -6.49
N ILE A 2 -10.46 -19.51 -6.91
CA ILE A 2 -10.16 -18.52 -7.97
C ILE A 2 -10.75 -19.08 -9.28
N ASN A 3 -11.53 -18.25 -9.98
CA ASN A 3 -12.08 -18.63 -11.28
C ASN A 3 -10.93 -18.95 -12.25
N SER A 4 -10.90 -20.18 -12.77
CA SER A 4 -9.86 -20.64 -13.70
C SER A 4 -9.73 -19.77 -14.98
N ASN A 5 -10.76 -19.00 -15.28
CA ASN A 5 -10.82 -18.14 -16.47
C ASN A 5 -10.23 -16.73 -16.25
N ILE A 6 -9.87 -16.35 -15.02
CA ILE A 6 -9.35 -15.00 -14.71
C ILE A 6 -8.07 -14.68 -15.50
N LYS A 7 -7.29 -15.68 -15.87
CA LYS A 7 -6.09 -15.52 -16.70
C LYS A 7 -6.40 -14.88 -18.08
N ASN A 8 -7.60 -15.09 -18.59
CA ASN A 8 -8.03 -14.56 -19.89
C ASN A 8 -8.25 -13.04 -19.85
N ASP A 9 -8.44 -12.45 -18.66
CA ASP A 9 -8.58 -11.01 -18.48
C ASP A 9 -7.25 -10.27 -18.68
N PHE A 10 -6.14 -10.98 -18.78
CA PHE A 10 -4.78 -10.44 -18.89
C PHE A 10 -4.17 -10.78 -20.24
N PRO A 11 -4.18 -9.85 -21.22
CA PRO A 11 -3.70 -10.10 -22.58
C PRO A 11 -2.26 -10.62 -22.66
N ILE A 12 -1.41 -10.24 -21.71
CA ILE A 12 0.00 -10.67 -21.66
C ILE A 12 0.15 -12.19 -21.65
N PHE A 13 -0.79 -12.93 -21.06
CA PHE A 13 -0.71 -14.39 -20.97
C PHE A 13 -1.02 -15.13 -22.27
N SER A 14 -1.46 -14.43 -23.33
CA SER A 14 -1.50 -14.99 -24.69
C SER A 14 -0.11 -15.06 -25.34
N LYS A 15 0.87 -14.35 -24.79
CA LYS A 15 2.24 -14.32 -25.30
C LYS A 15 2.97 -15.62 -25.01
N LYS A 16 3.70 -16.12 -26.00
CA LYS A 16 4.63 -17.23 -25.84
C LYS A 16 6.06 -16.74 -25.66
N ILE A 17 6.81 -17.41 -24.80
CA ILE A 17 8.24 -17.18 -24.58
C ILE A 17 8.96 -18.49 -24.93
N LEU A 18 9.85 -18.44 -25.93
CA LEU A 18 10.55 -19.62 -26.45
C LEU A 18 9.56 -20.77 -26.79
N ASP A 19 8.48 -20.43 -27.52
CA ASP A 19 7.39 -21.31 -27.92
C ASP A 19 6.58 -21.99 -26.80
N LYS A 20 6.79 -21.56 -25.55
CA LYS A 20 6.05 -22.02 -24.37
C LYS A 20 5.12 -20.95 -23.85
N ASP A 21 4.03 -21.34 -23.21
CA ASP A 21 3.12 -20.42 -22.55
C ASP A 21 3.84 -19.64 -21.44
N LEU A 22 3.52 -18.34 -21.34
CA LEU A 22 4.09 -17.49 -20.30
C LEU A 22 3.67 -17.97 -18.91
N ILE A 23 4.67 -18.24 -18.07
CA ILE A 23 4.55 -18.42 -16.62
C ILE A 23 5.15 -17.19 -15.95
N TYR A 24 4.37 -16.53 -15.07
CA TYR A 24 4.78 -15.29 -14.42
C TYR A 24 4.55 -15.37 -12.90
N PHE A 25 5.63 -15.36 -12.13
CA PHE A 25 5.62 -15.44 -10.66
C PHE A 25 6.19 -14.20 -9.97
N ASP A 26 6.41 -13.11 -10.71
CA ASP A 26 7.02 -11.88 -10.18
C ASP A 26 5.97 -10.80 -9.87
N THR A 27 4.76 -11.19 -9.49
CA THR A 27 3.66 -10.27 -9.17
C THR A 27 3.97 -9.39 -7.97
N ALA A 28 4.78 -9.87 -7.02
CA ALA A 28 5.21 -9.08 -5.87
C ALA A 28 6.03 -7.85 -6.28
N ALA A 29 6.84 -7.96 -7.33
CA ALA A 29 7.60 -6.84 -7.90
C ALA A 29 6.72 -5.97 -8.82
N SER A 30 5.95 -6.60 -9.72
CA SER A 30 5.07 -5.89 -10.66
C SER A 30 3.91 -6.75 -11.13
N ALA A 31 2.69 -6.40 -10.72
CA ALA A 31 1.48 -7.07 -11.16
C ALA A 31 1.16 -6.78 -12.63
N GLN A 32 0.79 -7.81 -13.39
CA GLN A 32 0.28 -7.66 -14.76
C GLN A 32 -1.05 -6.91 -14.76
N LYS A 33 -1.36 -6.25 -15.87
CA LYS A 33 -2.54 -5.41 -15.99
C LYS A 33 -3.66 -6.12 -16.75
N PRO A 34 -4.88 -6.19 -16.18
CA PRO A 34 -6.03 -6.70 -16.91
C PRO A 34 -6.41 -5.76 -18.06
N GLU A 35 -7.02 -6.33 -19.10
CA GLU A 35 -7.41 -5.59 -20.30
C GLU A 35 -8.34 -4.41 -19.98
N LEU A 36 -9.25 -4.59 -19.02
CA LEU A 36 -10.16 -3.54 -18.57
C LEU A 36 -9.40 -2.27 -18.14
N VAL A 37 -8.30 -2.43 -17.37
CA VAL A 37 -7.50 -1.30 -16.89
C VAL A 37 -6.79 -0.58 -18.05
N THR A 38 -6.19 -1.34 -18.97
CA THR A 38 -5.47 -0.75 -20.10
C THR A 38 -6.40 -0.03 -21.07
N LYS A 39 -7.60 -0.59 -21.31
CA LYS A 39 -8.65 0.04 -22.12
C LYS A 39 -9.18 1.32 -21.49
N GLU A 40 -9.48 1.30 -20.18
CA GLU A 40 -9.99 2.50 -19.48
C GLU A 40 -8.97 3.64 -19.48
N ILE A 41 -7.69 3.35 -19.29
CA ILE A 41 -6.62 4.37 -19.38
C ILE A 41 -6.57 4.95 -20.80
N SER A 42 -6.59 4.11 -21.84
CA SER A 42 -6.55 4.54 -23.23
C SER A 42 -7.79 5.38 -23.60
N ASP A 43 -8.97 4.94 -23.18
CA ASP A 43 -10.23 5.65 -23.43
C ASP A 43 -10.25 7.00 -22.73
N PHE A 44 -9.82 7.05 -21.47
CA PHE A 44 -9.76 8.32 -20.73
C PHE A 44 -8.87 9.35 -21.43
N TYR A 45 -7.66 8.95 -21.85
CA TYR A 45 -6.77 9.88 -22.56
C TYR A 45 -7.28 10.29 -23.94
N SER A 46 -7.96 9.39 -24.63
CA SER A 46 -8.45 9.66 -25.99
C SER A 46 -9.73 10.50 -26.01
N ASN A 47 -10.61 10.37 -25.02
CA ASN A 47 -11.98 10.88 -25.10
C ASN A 47 -12.39 11.82 -23.96
N HIS A 48 -11.71 11.78 -22.78
CA HIS A 48 -12.17 12.46 -21.57
C HIS A 48 -11.12 13.34 -20.89
N TYR A 49 -9.86 13.28 -21.34
CA TYR A 49 -8.76 13.93 -20.64
C TYR A 49 -8.88 15.45 -20.61
N SER A 50 -8.87 15.98 -19.39
CA SER A 50 -8.76 17.42 -19.13
C SER A 50 -8.23 17.64 -17.71
N ASN A 51 -8.05 18.92 -17.32
CA ASN A 51 -7.72 19.26 -15.97
C ASN A 51 -8.83 18.87 -14.99
N VAL A 52 -8.43 18.31 -13.85
CA VAL A 52 -9.31 18.02 -12.71
C VAL A 52 -9.40 19.29 -11.85
N SER A 53 -10.61 19.60 -11.36
CA SER A 53 -10.93 20.78 -10.56
C SER A 53 -10.76 22.12 -11.29
N ARG A 54 -11.49 23.14 -10.82
CA ARG A 54 -11.41 24.56 -11.27
C ARG A 54 -11.67 24.84 -12.74
N GLY A 55 -12.00 23.86 -13.55
CA GLY A 55 -12.41 24.07 -14.95
C GLY A 55 -13.92 24.22 -15.05
N VAL A 56 -14.38 25.12 -15.94
CA VAL A 56 -15.80 25.40 -16.17
C VAL A 56 -16.33 24.81 -17.48
N HIS A 57 -15.45 24.26 -18.31
CA HIS A 57 -15.85 23.63 -19.58
C HIS A 57 -16.17 22.14 -19.38
N THR A 58 -16.97 21.60 -20.29
CA THR A 58 -17.53 20.23 -20.20
C THR A 58 -16.48 19.15 -19.89
N LEU A 59 -15.36 19.12 -20.60
CA LEU A 59 -14.33 18.08 -20.39
C LEU A 59 -13.71 18.15 -18.98
N SER A 60 -13.52 19.36 -18.42
CA SER A 60 -13.01 19.48 -17.05
C SER A 60 -14.02 19.00 -16.01
N VAL A 61 -15.31 19.29 -16.23
CA VAL A 61 -16.39 18.79 -15.34
C VAL A 61 -16.43 17.25 -15.39
N GLU A 62 -16.37 16.66 -16.57
CA GLU A 62 -16.36 15.19 -16.76
C GLU A 62 -15.12 14.55 -16.10
N SER A 63 -13.92 15.10 -16.32
CA SER A 63 -12.68 14.60 -15.71
C SER A 63 -12.74 14.70 -14.19
N THR A 64 -13.27 15.79 -13.65
CA THR A 64 -13.43 15.98 -12.20
C THR A 64 -14.42 14.96 -11.65
N PHE A 65 -15.56 14.75 -12.30
CA PHE A 65 -16.52 13.74 -11.88
C PHE A 65 -15.92 12.32 -11.86
N LYS A 66 -15.19 11.92 -12.91
CA LYS A 66 -14.53 10.61 -12.98
C LYS A 66 -13.48 10.45 -11.85
N TYR A 67 -12.73 11.50 -11.55
CA TYR A 67 -11.73 11.48 -10.47
C TYR A 67 -12.37 11.31 -9.08
N GLU A 68 -13.42 12.07 -8.78
CA GLU A 68 -14.13 11.98 -7.50
C GLU A 68 -14.91 10.67 -7.38
N ASP A 69 -15.48 10.15 -8.46
CA ASP A 69 -16.11 8.82 -8.48
C ASP A 69 -15.11 7.70 -8.18
N ALA A 70 -13.89 7.80 -8.72
CA ALA A 70 -12.81 6.87 -8.39
C ALA A 70 -12.45 6.92 -6.90
N ARG A 71 -12.35 8.14 -6.31
CA ARG A 71 -12.12 8.33 -4.88
C ARG A 71 -13.22 7.68 -4.04
N LYS A 72 -14.47 7.89 -4.40
CA LYS A 72 -15.64 7.31 -3.75
C LYS A 72 -15.63 5.78 -3.82
N LYS A 73 -15.27 5.21 -4.97
CA LYS A 73 -15.13 3.76 -5.14
C LYS A 73 -14.04 3.18 -4.23
N VAL A 74 -12.88 3.82 -4.17
CA VAL A 74 -11.79 3.41 -3.27
C VAL A 74 -12.23 3.52 -1.81
N LYS A 75 -12.84 4.63 -1.41
CA LYS A 75 -13.41 4.81 -0.06
C LYS A 75 -14.33 3.65 0.32
N ASN A 76 -15.26 3.28 -0.55
CA ASN A 76 -16.18 2.18 -0.28
C ASN A 76 -15.48 0.82 -0.21
N PHE A 77 -14.48 0.58 -1.10
CA PHE A 77 -13.73 -0.66 -1.16
C PHE A 77 -12.92 -0.92 0.12
N ILE A 78 -12.29 0.11 0.68
CA ILE A 78 -11.51 -0.02 1.93
C ILE A 78 -12.32 0.30 3.19
N ASN A 79 -13.63 0.55 3.06
CA ASN A 79 -14.54 0.87 4.16
C ASN A 79 -14.13 2.12 4.96
N ALA A 80 -13.58 3.14 4.29
CA ALA A 80 -13.28 4.42 4.91
C ALA A 80 -14.59 5.20 5.20
N LYS A 81 -14.57 6.08 6.20
CA LYS A 81 -15.76 6.86 6.62
C LYS A 81 -16.04 8.02 5.69
N SER A 82 -14.99 8.71 5.23
CA SER A 82 -15.06 9.90 4.37
C SER A 82 -14.15 9.76 3.15
N GLU A 83 -14.51 10.42 2.06
CA GLU A 83 -13.67 10.57 0.87
C GLU A 83 -12.40 11.39 1.17
N ASP A 84 -12.42 12.25 2.19
CA ASP A 84 -11.27 13.02 2.66
C ASP A 84 -10.17 12.15 3.27
N GLU A 85 -10.49 10.90 3.67
CA GLU A 85 -9.52 9.93 4.16
C GLU A 85 -8.73 9.28 3.00
N ILE A 86 -9.12 9.51 1.74
CA ILE A 86 -8.48 8.90 0.58
C ILE A 86 -7.45 9.85 -0.02
N ILE A 87 -6.19 9.48 0.08
CA ILE A 87 -5.06 10.22 -0.50
C ILE A 87 -4.39 9.34 -1.54
N PHE A 88 -4.44 9.75 -2.81
CA PHE A 88 -3.75 9.04 -3.89
C PHE A 88 -2.28 9.43 -3.91
N THR A 89 -1.42 8.44 -3.94
CA THR A 89 0.05 8.58 -4.04
C THR A 89 0.58 7.73 -5.19
N LYS A 90 1.85 7.93 -5.55
CA LYS A 90 2.48 7.15 -6.65
C LYS A 90 2.82 5.72 -6.24
N SER A 91 3.01 5.48 -4.93
CA SER A 91 3.47 4.18 -4.42
C SER A 91 3.31 4.08 -2.91
N ALA A 92 3.38 2.86 -2.38
CA ALA A 92 3.48 2.61 -0.94
C ALA A 92 4.69 3.33 -0.31
N THR A 93 5.81 3.43 -1.02
CA THR A 93 7.00 4.17 -0.57
C THR A 93 6.66 5.65 -0.31
N GLU A 94 5.96 6.31 -1.24
CA GLU A 94 5.53 7.70 -1.04
C GLU A 94 4.54 7.83 0.12
N SER A 95 3.57 6.92 0.21
CA SER A 95 2.58 6.92 1.30
C SER A 95 3.24 6.80 2.67
N ILE A 96 4.17 5.86 2.83
CA ILE A 96 4.83 5.65 4.12
C ILE A 96 5.76 6.83 4.47
N ASN A 97 6.48 7.40 3.50
CA ASN A 97 7.26 8.62 3.74
C ASN A 97 6.37 9.79 4.16
N LEU A 98 5.22 9.96 3.50
CA LEU A 98 4.25 11.00 3.86
C LEU A 98 3.75 10.81 5.29
N ILE A 99 3.35 9.58 5.66
CA ILE A 99 2.90 9.25 7.02
C ILE A 99 4.03 9.50 8.02
N ALA A 100 5.22 8.96 7.79
CA ALA A 100 6.33 9.09 8.71
C ALA A 100 6.64 10.57 9.02
N GLN A 101 6.73 11.40 7.98
CA GLN A 101 7.04 12.83 8.14
C GLN A 101 5.91 13.59 8.84
N THR A 102 4.68 13.46 8.36
CA THR A 102 3.55 14.23 8.89
C THR A 102 3.13 13.79 10.29
N PHE A 103 3.24 12.49 10.57
CA PHE A 103 2.92 11.95 11.89
C PHE A 103 3.97 12.36 12.91
N PHE A 104 5.25 12.31 12.55
CA PHE A 104 6.32 12.80 13.42
C PHE A 104 6.10 14.29 13.78
N ASP A 105 5.92 15.15 12.79
CA ASP A 105 5.78 16.61 12.99
C ASP A 105 4.63 16.98 13.96
N LYS A 106 3.61 16.13 14.04
CA LYS A 106 2.40 16.43 14.82
C LYS A 106 2.28 15.67 16.14
N TYR A 107 2.78 14.43 16.20
CA TYR A 107 2.43 13.50 17.28
C TYR A 107 3.64 12.84 17.97
N MET A 108 4.85 13.09 17.49
CA MET A 108 6.05 12.42 18.01
C MET A 108 7.13 13.41 18.44
N GLU A 109 7.96 12.95 19.34
CA GLU A 109 9.16 13.68 19.80
C GLU A 109 10.36 12.73 19.93
N LYS A 110 11.53 13.28 20.26
CA LYS A 110 12.74 12.50 20.49
C LYS A 110 12.51 11.47 21.60
N GLY A 111 12.86 10.23 21.32
CA GLY A 111 12.73 9.10 22.23
C GLY A 111 11.39 8.35 22.13
N ASP A 112 10.44 8.83 21.35
CA ASP A 112 9.25 8.06 21.00
C ASP A 112 9.60 6.86 20.14
N GLU A 113 8.75 5.83 20.17
CA GLU A 113 9.05 4.53 19.63
C GLU A 113 8.15 4.17 18.45
N VAL A 114 8.77 3.55 17.42
CA VAL A 114 8.10 2.92 16.29
C VAL A 114 8.41 1.43 16.31
N ILE A 115 7.38 0.60 16.26
CA ILE A 115 7.52 -0.86 16.14
C ILE A 115 7.38 -1.25 14.68
N LEU A 116 8.34 -2.02 14.20
CA LEU A 116 8.43 -2.63 12.88
C LEU A 116 8.53 -4.15 13.04
N SER A 117 8.41 -4.91 11.95
CA SER A 117 8.84 -6.31 11.97
C SER A 117 10.20 -6.49 11.31
N ILE A 118 10.89 -7.60 11.59
CA ILE A 118 12.15 -7.92 10.91
C ILE A 118 11.96 -8.31 9.43
N MET A 119 10.72 -8.54 8.99
CA MET A 119 10.39 -8.93 7.60
C MET A 119 9.86 -7.77 6.75
N GLU A 120 9.99 -6.52 7.22
CA GLU A 120 9.49 -5.36 6.49
C GLU A 120 10.21 -5.15 5.15
N HIS A 121 9.44 -4.74 4.14
CA HIS A 121 10.01 -4.24 2.90
C HIS A 121 10.74 -2.90 3.14
N HIS A 122 11.80 -2.60 2.38
CA HIS A 122 12.56 -1.36 2.51
C HIS A 122 11.70 -0.09 2.48
N SER A 123 10.59 -0.10 1.74
CA SER A 123 9.63 1.04 1.73
C SER A 123 9.04 1.32 3.11
N ASN A 124 8.97 0.31 3.99
CA ASN A 124 8.49 0.41 5.37
C ASN A 124 9.62 0.32 6.42
N LEU A 125 10.85 0.40 6.01
CA LEU A 125 12.01 0.50 6.91
C LEU A 125 12.68 1.87 6.83
N ILE A 126 13.05 2.28 5.62
CA ILE A 126 13.91 3.44 5.38
C ILE A 126 13.30 4.75 5.90
N PRO A 127 12.00 5.05 5.73
CA PRO A 127 11.42 6.27 6.28
C PRO A 127 11.59 6.41 7.80
N TRP A 128 11.46 5.29 8.52
CA TRP A 128 11.62 5.26 9.98
C TRP A 128 13.08 5.37 10.40
N TYR A 129 14.03 4.82 9.64
CA TYR A 129 15.45 5.06 9.87
C TYR A 129 15.83 6.53 9.73
N PHE A 130 15.23 7.26 8.77
CA PHE A 130 15.44 8.71 8.68
C PHE A 130 14.93 9.45 9.92
N LEU A 131 13.78 9.05 10.50
CA LEU A 131 13.29 9.64 11.73
C LEU A 131 14.21 9.33 12.92
N ARG A 132 14.71 8.10 13.01
CA ARG A 132 15.71 7.72 14.02
C ARG A 132 16.96 8.59 13.93
N ASP A 133 17.53 8.68 12.73
CA ASP A 133 18.85 9.34 12.55
C ASP A 133 18.75 10.87 12.68
N LYS A 134 17.62 11.46 12.25
CA LYS A 134 17.44 12.91 12.24
C LYS A 134 16.83 13.44 13.54
N TYR A 135 15.89 12.70 14.12
CA TYR A 135 15.08 13.20 15.24
C TYR A 135 15.21 12.37 16.53
N GLY A 136 15.94 11.27 16.49
CA GLY A 136 16.16 10.43 17.66
C GLY A 136 14.98 9.57 18.08
N VAL A 137 14.12 9.20 17.11
CA VAL A 137 13.08 8.18 17.29
C VAL A 137 13.74 6.82 17.55
N VAL A 138 13.15 5.99 18.38
CA VAL A 138 13.64 4.64 18.69
C VAL A 138 12.88 3.62 17.84
N LEU A 139 13.62 2.76 17.14
CA LEU A 139 13.01 1.67 16.36
C LEU A 139 13.10 0.35 17.14
N LYS A 140 11.99 -0.34 17.25
CA LYS A 140 11.87 -1.68 17.81
C LYS A 140 11.42 -2.65 16.74
N PHE A 141 11.87 -3.90 16.83
CA PHE A 141 11.62 -4.91 15.80
C PHE A 141 10.95 -6.14 16.39
N ALA A 142 9.71 -6.39 15.98
CA ALA A 142 9.03 -7.63 16.29
C ALA A 142 9.68 -8.81 15.55
N MET A 143 9.93 -9.88 16.28
CA MET A 143 10.46 -11.13 15.72
C MET A 143 9.38 -11.91 14.98
N ILE A 144 9.81 -12.88 14.21
CA ILE A 144 8.94 -13.84 13.53
C ILE A 144 9.29 -15.26 14.00
N ASP A 145 8.31 -16.16 13.89
CA ASP A 145 8.48 -17.58 14.13
C ASP A 145 9.12 -18.30 12.91
N GLU A 146 9.30 -19.61 13.03
CA GLU A 146 9.88 -20.46 11.97
C GLU A 146 8.99 -20.54 10.72
N GLU A 147 7.69 -20.21 10.83
CA GLU A 147 6.74 -20.18 9.72
C GLU A 147 6.71 -18.80 9.03
N GLY A 148 7.50 -17.83 9.49
CA GLY A 148 7.53 -16.46 8.98
C GLY A 148 6.32 -15.62 9.40
N LYS A 149 5.67 -15.97 10.51
CA LYS A 149 4.59 -15.18 11.12
C LYS A 149 5.15 -14.34 12.25
N ILE A 150 4.55 -13.18 12.50
CA ILE A 150 4.94 -12.31 13.62
C ILE A 150 4.63 -13.02 14.94
N ASP A 151 5.65 -13.10 15.82
CA ASP A 151 5.49 -13.53 17.20
C ASP A 151 4.69 -12.47 17.97
N LEU A 152 3.43 -12.79 18.26
CA LEU A 152 2.49 -11.86 18.89
C LEU A 152 2.84 -11.56 20.35
N ASP A 153 3.43 -12.51 21.06
CA ASP A 153 3.84 -12.31 22.45
C ASP A 153 5.04 -11.37 22.50
N HIS A 154 6.03 -11.59 21.63
CA HIS A 154 7.15 -10.68 21.47
C HIS A 154 6.68 -9.29 21.03
N PHE A 155 5.80 -9.19 20.02
CA PHE A 155 5.24 -7.91 19.56
C PHE A 155 4.55 -7.16 20.70
N SER A 156 3.69 -7.84 21.47
CA SER A 156 3.01 -7.26 22.63
C SER A 156 3.98 -6.74 23.69
N SER A 157 5.07 -7.46 23.93
CA SER A 157 6.10 -7.07 24.89
C SER A 157 6.87 -5.80 24.52
N LEU A 158 6.86 -5.40 23.26
CA LEU A 158 7.52 -4.18 22.78
C LEU A 158 6.71 -2.91 23.04
N ILE A 159 5.38 -3.04 23.25
CA ILE A 159 4.48 -1.90 23.40
C ILE A 159 4.59 -1.30 24.80
N ASN A 160 4.70 0.02 24.86
CA ASN A 160 4.70 0.79 26.10
C ASN A 160 4.25 2.25 25.83
N ASP A 161 4.26 3.10 26.86
CA ASP A 161 3.76 4.51 26.79
C ASP A 161 4.48 5.38 25.75
N LYS A 162 5.69 5.01 25.32
CA LYS A 162 6.44 5.71 24.28
C LYS A 162 6.13 5.22 22.88
N THR A 163 5.45 4.10 22.76
CA THR A 163 5.07 3.55 21.44
C THR A 163 4.02 4.43 20.79
N LYS A 164 4.32 5.01 19.63
CA LYS A 164 3.41 5.89 18.88
C LYS A 164 2.86 5.22 17.63
N ILE A 165 3.64 4.36 17.03
CA ILE A 165 3.26 3.67 15.77
C ILE A 165 3.75 2.22 15.82
N ALA A 166 2.91 1.32 15.31
CA ALA A 166 3.29 0.01 14.81
C ALA A 166 3.06 -0.01 13.30
N SER A 167 4.15 -0.08 12.52
CA SER A 167 4.08 -0.11 11.05
C SER A 167 4.52 -1.48 10.54
N ILE A 168 3.53 -2.33 10.25
CA ILE A 168 3.70 -3.76 10.02
C ILE A 168 3.15 -4.14 8.65
N THR A 169 3.90 -4.95 7.88
CA THR A 169 3.42 -5.50 6.62
C THR A 169 2.21 -6.42 6.85
N HIS A 170 1.17 -6.26 6.03
CA HIS A 170 0.01 -7.16 6.09
C HIS A 170 0.26 -8.49 5.37
N LEU A 171 0.97 -8.44 4.25
CA LEU A 171 1.36 -9.61 3.45
C LEU A 171 2.84 -9.49 3.07
N SER A 172 3.66 -10.41 3.58
CA SER A 172 5.09 -10.39 3.28
C SER A 172 5.36 -10.73 1.81
N ASN A 173 6.11 -9.88 1.13
CA ASN A 173 6.59 -10.15 -0.23
C ASN A 173 7.70 -11.21 -0.29
N VAL A 174 8.29 -11.57 0.84
CA VAL A 174 9.36 -12.58 0.95
C VAL A 174 8.79 -13.94 1.36
N PHE A 175 8.04 -13.98 2.47
CA PHE A 175 7.50 -15.21 3.03
C PHE A 175 6.13 -15.60 2.43
N GLY A 176 5.36 -14.62 1.92
CA GLY A 176 3.97 -14.84 1.50
C GLY A 176 3.00 -15.05 2.67
N THR A 177 3.46 -14.86 3.89
CA THR A 177 2.64 -14.96 5.11
C THR A 177 1.77 -13.74 5.30
N ILE A 178 0.54 -13.96 5.78
CA ILE A 178 -0.42 -12.91 6.13
C ILE A 178 -0.32 -12.64 7.62
N THR A 179 -0.10 -11.38 7.97
CA THR A 179 -0.06 -10.93 9.35
C THR A 179 -1.44 -11.04 10.02
N SER A 180 -1.48 -11.58 11.22
CA SER A 180 -2.73 -11.73 11.99
C SER A 180 -3.35 -10.37 12.31
N ASN A 181 -4.68 -10.28 12.16
CA ASN A 181 -5.45 -9.10 12.59
C ASN A 181 -5.45 -8.92 14.12
N GLU A 182 -4.94 -9.87 14.89
CA GLU A 182 -4.77 -9.74 16.35
C GLU A 182 -3.81 -8.61 16.71
N ILE A 183 -2.81 -8.32 15.85
CA ILE A 183 -1.92 -7.16 16.02
C ILE A 183 -2.71 -5.87 16.23
N VAL A 184 -3.77 -5.64 15.46
CA VAL A 184 -4.62 -4.44 15.60
C VAL A 184 -5.37 -4.38 16.92
N LYS A 185 -5.62 -5.53 17.56
CA LYS A 185 -6.29 -5.60 18.86
C LYS A 185 -5.33 -5.42 20.04
N ILE A 186 -4.04 -5.69 19.80
CA ILE A 186 -2.97 -5.52 20.79
C ILE A 186 -2.58 -4.03 20.89
N CYS A 187 -2.64 -3.27 19.76
CA CYS A 187 -2.41 -1.83 19.72
C CYS A 187 -3.61 -1.04 20.23
#